data_380f2f05621a39e6a2127c0353e44e99
#
_entry.id   380f2f05621a39e6a2127c0353e44e99
#
_cell.length_a   1.000
_cell.length_b   1.000
_cell.length_c   1.000
_cell.angle_alpha   90.00
_cell.angle_beta   90.00
_cell.angle_gamma   90.00
#
_symmetry.space_group_name_H-M   'P 1'
#
loop_
_entity.id
_entity.type
_entity.pdbx_description
1 polymer ?
#
loop_
_entity_poly.entity_id
_entity_poly.type
_entity_poly.pdbx_seq_one_letter_code
_entity_poly.pdbx_strand_id
1 'polypeptide(L)'
;MANARRWSVWGLLLLLIAVFSAMWLVAKRNESRRDIVVAGSVPALTVTSSSFADGSLIPAKFTCDGGDTSPQLSFSAPPAGTKSLVLIVDDPDAPAGVFVHWVVFNIPPGLLALAEGGSAHAEMLQGAVQGSNDFDKIGYGGPCPPGGSSHHYSFRVYALDIRLGSPEGATKKDVVRAARGHVLAEGTLTGLYKRGR
;
A
#
# COMPACT_ATOMS: atom_id res chain seq x y z
N MET A 1 32.15 21.86 -45.91
CA MET A 1 32.78 20.62 -45.40
C MET A 1 32.05 20.19 -44.17
N ALA A 2 31.18 19.18 -44.31
CA ALA A 2 30.29 18.71 -43.23
C ALA A 2 31.03 17.63 -42.40
N ASN A 3 31.37 17.94 -41.17
CA ASN A 3 31.91 16.99 -40.21
C ASN A 3 30.75 16.07 -39.69
N ALA A 4 30.56 14.95 -40.35
CA ALA A 4 29.73 13.87 -39.82
C ALA A 4 30.43 13.28 -38.58
N ARG A 5 29.93 13.61 -37.38
CA ARG A 5 30.31 12.96 -36.13
C ARG A 5 29.96 11.46 -36.23
N ARG A 6 30.96 10.63 -36.49
CA ARG A 6 30.86 9.18 -36.39
C ARG A 6 30.66 8.83 -34.90
N TRP A 7 29.41 8.62 -34.51
CA TRP A 7 29.13 7.99 -33.23
C TRP A 7 29.69 6.55 -33.31
N SER A 8 30.65 6.26 -32.45
CA SER A 8 31.24 4.92 -32.45
C SER A 8 30.20 3.93 -31.99
N VAL A 9 30.20 2.71 -32.54
CA VAL A 9 29.29 1.60 -32.16
C VAL A 9 29.29 1.40 -30.65
N TRP A 10 30.41 1.67 -30.00
CA TRP A 10 30.57 1.63 -28.53
C TRP A 10 29.78 2.70 -27.80
N GLY A 11 29.59 3.88 -28.33
CA GLY A 11 28.77 4.94 -27.75
C GLY A 11 27.29 4.57 -27.76
N LEU A 12 26.81 3.94 -28.87
CA LEU A 12 25.42 3.42 -28.94
C LEU A 12 25.20 2.25 -27.98
N LEU A 13 26.17 1.36 -27.84
CA LEU A 13 26.10 0.23 -26.92
C LEU A 13 26.01 0.66 -25.45
N LEU A 14 26.82 1.66 -25.06
CA LEU A 14 26.80 2.23 -23.71
C LEU A 14 25.49 2.95 -23.41
N LEU A 15 24.91 3.63 -24.40
CA LEU A 15 23.61 4.30 -24.25
C LEU A 15 22.47 3.29 -24.08
N LEU A 16 22.48 2.19 -24.82
CA LEU A 16 21.52 1.10 -24.67
C LEU A 16 21.64 0.43 -23.29
N ILE A 17 22.85 0.14 -22.82
CA ILE A 17 23.06 -0.44 -21.49
C ILE A 17 22.56 0.50 -20.40
N ALA A 18 22.80 1.82 -20.51
CA ALA A 18 22.31 2.81 -19.56
C ALA A 18 20.77 2.88 -19.53
N VAL A 19 20.12 2.84 -20.71
CA VAL A 19 18.64 2.83 -20.82
C VAL A 19 18.06 1.55 -20.24
N PHE A 20 18.63 0.37 -20.56
CA PHE A 20 18.18 -0.90 -20.00
C PHE A 20 18.39 -0.97 -18.49
N SER A 21 19.52 -0.46 -17.98
CA SER A 21 19.77 -0.39 -16.54
C SER A 21 18.79 0.55 -15.83
N ALA A 22 18.48 1.71 -16.43
CA ALA A 22 17.48 2.64 -15.89
C ALA A 22 16.07 2.03 -15.90
N MET A 23 15.67 1.38 -17.00
CA MET A 23 14.39 0.67 -17.08
C MET A 23 14.31 -0.49 -16.07
N TRP A 24 15.39 -1.24 -15.89
CA TRP A 24 15.45 -2.33 -14.91
C TRP A 24 15.37 -1.80 -13.47
N LEU A 25 16.05 -0.68 -13.16
CA LEU A 25 15.97 -0.01 -11.86
C LEU A 25 14.56 0.53 -11.58
N VAL A 26 13.89 1.12 -12.59
CA VAL A 26 12.52 1.59 -12.49
C VAL A 26 11.56 0.41 -12.29
N ALA A 27 11.73 -0.69 -13.04
CA ALA A 27 10.94 -1.90 -12.88
C ALA A 27 11.13 -2.52 -11.48
N LYS A 28 12.38 -2.63 -11.01
CA LYS A 28 12.71 -3.15 -9.67
C LYS A 28 12.16 -2.25 -8.56
N ARG A 29 12.18 -0.92 -8.75
CA ARG A 29 11.60 0.04 -7.81
C ARG A 29 10.07 -0.05 -7.76
N ASN A 30 9.44 -0.36 -8.90
CA ASN A 30 7.98 -0.56 -8.99
C ASN A 30 7.56 -1.92 -8.39
N GLU A 31 8.38 -2.95 -8.54
CA GLU A 31 8.19 -4.28 -7.95
C GLU A 31 8.36 -4.24 -6.41
N SER A 32 9.30 -3.44 -5.91
CA SER A 32 9.50 -3.19 -4.48
C SER A 32 8.34 -2.41 -3.82
N ARG A 33 7.50 -1.74 -4.63
CA ARG A 33 6.30 -1.03 -4.16
C ARG A 33 5.07 -1.94 -4.03
N ARG A 34 5.11 -3.15 -4.59
CA ARG A 34 4.02 -4.13 -4.47
C ARG A 34 4.29 -5.02 -3.27
N ASP A 35 3.39 -4.99 -2.30
CA ASP A 35 3.52 -5.79 -1.08
C ASP A 35 3.37 -7.28 -1.37
N ILE A 36 2.38 -7.61 -2.19
CA ILE A 36 2.10 -8.98 -2.62
C ILE A 36 2.40 -9.06 -4.11
N VAL A 37 3.37 -9.89 -4.48
CA VAL A 37 3.67 -10.15 -5.89
C VAL A 37 2.52 -10.97 -6.46
N VAL A 38 1.78 -10.34 -7.36
CA VAL A 38 0.69 -10.99 -8.11
C VAL A 38 1.26 -11.58 -9.38
N ALA A 39 1.04 -12.86 -9.59
CA ALA A 39 1.44 -13.53 -10.84
C ALA A 39 0.45 -13.15 -11.94
N GLY A 40 0.84 -12.20 -12.80
CA GLY A 40 0.01 -11.72 -13.89
C GLY A 40 -0.82 -10.48 -13.55
N SER A 41 -1.73 -10.10 -14.44
CA SER A 41 -2.69 -9.00 -14.25
C SER A 41 -3.93 -9.55 -13.56
N VAL A 42 -4.30 -8.97 -12.41
CA VAL A 42 -5.56 -9.27 -11.71
C VAL A 42 -6.54 -8.12 -11.88
N PRO A 43 -7.87 -8.37 -11.74
CA PRO A 43 -8.89 -7.34 -11.73
C PRO A 43 -8.60 -6.23 -10.72
N ALA A 44 -8.98 -4.99 -11.06
CA ALA A 44 -8.84 -3.85 -10.18
C ALA A 44 -10.02 -3.79 -9.19
N LEU A 45 -9.71 -3.56 -7.91
CA LEU A 45 -10.65 -3.10 -6.90
C LEU A 45 -10.63 -1.56 -6.85
N THR A 46 -11.81 -0.95 -6.71
CA THR A 46 -11.88 0.47 -6.37
C THR A 46 -11.77 0.62 -4.86
N VAL A 47 -10.83 1.45 -4.41
CA VAL A 47 -10.66 1.84 -3.01
C VAL A 47 -10.87 3.34 -2.91
N THR A 48 -11.77 3.77 -2.05
CA THR A 48 -12.09 5.19 -1.84
C THR A 48 -12.19 5.52 -0.37
N SER A 49 -12.18 6.80 -0.04
CA SER A 49 -12.46 7.33 1.29
C SER A 49 -13.36 8.56 1.20
N SER A 50 -14.27 8.70 2.16
CA SER A 50 -14.99 9.97 2.36
C SER A 50 -14.12 11.02 3.07
N SER A 51 -12.98 10.60 3.62
CA SER A 51 -12.08 11.46 4.40
C SER A 51 -11.11 12.24 3.53
N PHE A 52 -10.71 11.70 2.37
CA PHE A 52 -9.81 12.33 1.39
C PHE A 52 -9.94 11.63 0.03
N ALA A 53 -9.67 12.37 -1.05
CA ALA A 53 -9.65 11.83 -2.41
C ALA A 53 -8.26 11.23 -2.75
N ASP A 54 -8.21 10.38 -3.77
CA ASP A 54 -6.93 9.83 -4.28
C ASP A 54 -5.97 10.95 -4.69
N GLY A 55 -4.72 10.85 -4.26
CA GLY A 55 -3.68 11.85 -4.47
C GLY A 55 -3.85 13.16 -3.67
N SER A 56 -4.84 13.24 -2.77
CA SER A 56 -5.11 14.44 -1.97
C SER A 56 -4.48 14.37 -0.57
N LEU A 57 -4.46 15.52 0.12
CA LEU A 57 -3.94 15.59 1.48
C LEU A 57 -4.85 14.82 2.45
N ILE A 58 -4.23 14.02 3.31
CA ILE A 58 -4.89 13.38 4.46
C ILE A 58 -5.11 14.44 5.54
N PRO A 59 -6.36 14.66 6.02
CA PRO A 59 -6.62 15.59 7.09
C PRO A 59 -5.89 15.24 8.38
N ALA A 60 -5.43 16.26 9.13
CA ALA A 60 -4.66 16.09 10.36
C ALA A 60 -5.34 15.18 11.40
N LYS A 61 -6.67 15.12 11.43
CA LYS A 61 -7.45 14.20 12.28
C LYS A 61 -6.98 12.74 12.20
N PHE A 62 -6.51 12.31 11.02
CA PHE A 62 -6.11 10.94 10.73
C PHE A 62 -4.60 10.72 10.87
N THR A 63 -3.88 11.65 11.47
CA THR A 63 -2.41 11.66 11.56
C THR A 63 -1.96 11.83 13.00
N CYS A 64 -0.66 11.66 13.26
CA CYS A 64 -0.06 11.86 14.59
C CYS A 64 -0.13 13.31 15.08
N ASP A 65 -0.41 14.27 14.20
CA ASP A 65 -0.58 15.68 14.58
C ASP A 65 -2.03 16.00 14.98
N GLY A 66 -2.93 15.01 14.95
CA GLY A 66 -4.34 15.14 15.33
C GLY A 66 -4.82 13.98 16.19
N GLY A 67 -5.96 13.40 15.84
CA GLY A 67 -6.61 12.35 16.64
C GLY A 67 -6.05 10.95 16.42
N ASP A 68 -5.12 10.75 15.51
CA ASP A 68 -4.55 9.44 15.13
C ASP A 68 -5.64 8.39 14.82
N THR A 69 -6.76 8.85 14.29
CA THR A 69 -7.96 8.06 14.02
C THR A 69 -7.84 7.41 12.63
N SER A 70 -8.19 6.13 12.49
CA SER A 70 -8.21 5.49 11.17
C SER A 70 -9.30 6.11 10.28
N PRO A 71 -8.99 6.45 9.00
CA PRO A 71 -9.97 7.03 8.09
C PRO A 71 -11.04 6.01 7.69
N GLN A 72 -12.22 6.50 7.29
CA GLN A 72 -13.21 5.67 6.62
C GLN A 72 -12.66 5.21 5.26
N LEU A 73 -12.84 3.94 4.94
CA LEU A 73 -12.49 3.35 3.63
C LEU A 73 -13.69 2.61 3.06
N SER A 74 -13.84 2.67 1.73
CA SER A 74 -14.85 1.88 1.00
C SER A 74 -14.19 1.09 -0.12
N PHE A 75 -14.73 -0.10 -0.39
CA PHE A 75 -14.23 -1.03 -1.40
C PHE A 75 -15.34 -1.38 -2.38
N SER A 76 -14.99 -1.51 -3.67
CA SER A 76 -15.91 -2.16 -4.61
C SER A 76 -16.11 -3.63 -4.25
N ALA A 77 -17.23 -4.22 -4.71
CA ALA A 77 -17.46 -5.66 -4.51
C ALA A 77 -16.29 -6.47 -5.11
N PRO A 78 -15.70 -7.38 -4.34
CA PRO A 78 -14.60 -8.23 -4.84
C PRO A 78 -15.13 -9.30 -5.80
N PRO A 79 -14.27 -9.90 -6.66
CA PRO A 79 -14.67 -10.94 -7.59
C PRO A 79 -15.21 -12.19 -6.87
N ALA A 80 -16.00 -12.97 -7.60
CA ALA A 80 -16.49 -14.26 -7.11
C ALA A 80 -15.32 -15.17 -6.69
N GLY A 81 -15.53 -15.96 -5.63
CA GLY A 81 -14.48 -16.82 -5.07
C GLY A 81 -13.65 -16.15 -3.97
N THR A 82 -13.81 -14.84 -3.75
CA THR A 82 -13.14 -14.15 -2.63
C THR A 82 -13.65 -14.69 -1.28
N LYS A 83 -12.70 -15.06 -0.42
CA LYS A 83 -12.97 -15.55 0.94
C LYS A 83 -12.59 -14.54 2.01
N SER A 84 -11.65 -13.64 1.71
CA SER A 84 -11.25 -12.56 2.60
C SER A 84 -10.62 -11.41 1.84
N LEU A 85 -10.59 -10.21 2.47
CA LEU A 85 -9.77 -9.09 2.02
C LEU A 85 -8.63 -8.85 3.01
N VAL A 86 -7.57 -8.22 2.48
CA VAL A 86 -6.42 -7.71 3.26
C VAL A 86 -6.26 -6.24 2.94
N LEU A 87 -6.10 -5.40 3.96
CA LEU A 87 -5.69 -4.00 3.84
C LEU A 87 -4.28 -3.85 4.41
N ILE A 88 -3.41 -3.19 3.65
CA ILE A 88 -2.08 -2.76 4.09
C ILE A 88 -1.96 -1.27 3.83
N VAL A 89 -1.61 -0.52 4.87
CA VAL A 89 -1.33 0.92 4.78
C VAL A 89 0.14 1.12 5.09
N ASP A 90 0.86 1.73 4.17
CA ASP A 90 2.28 2.03 4.35
C ASP A 90 2.73 3.33 3.71
N ASP A 91 3.89 3.81 4.17
CA ASP A 91 4.64 4.95 3.67
C ASP A 91 5.90 4.45 2.93
N PRO A 92 5.91 4.47 1.58
CA PRO A 92 7.08 4.08 0.80
C PRO A 92 8.17 5.15 0.75
N ASP A 93 7.91 6.36 1.24
CA ASP A 93 8.84 7.49 1.23
C ASP A 93 9.60 7.65 2.55
N ALA A 94 9.33 6.79 3.54
CA ALA A 94 10.00 6.84 4.82
C ALA A 94 11.53 6.65 4.68
N PRO A 95 12.36 7.41 5.43
CA PRO A 95 13.82 7.44 5.25
C PRO A 95 14.53 6.08 5.42
N ALA A 96 14.00 5.22 6.30
CA ALA A 96 14.56 3.90 6.57
C ALA A 96 14.02 2.79 5.65
N GLY A 97 13.21 3.15 4.64
CA GLY A 97 12.49 2.22 3.77
C GLY A 97 10.99 2.28 4.02
N VAL A 98 10.25 1.30 3.50
CA VAL A 98 8.79 1.27 3.67
C VAL A 98 8.42 1.16 5.16
N PHE A 99 7.58 2.08 5.65
CA PHE A 99 7.08 2.09 7.02
C PHE A 99 5.60 1.68 7.05
N VAL A 100 5.27 0.69 7.88
CA VAL A 100 3.92 0.12 7.96
C VAL A 100 3.08 0.87 8.98
N HIS A 101 1.92 1.36 8.54
CA HIS A 101 0.98 2.14 9.35
C HIS A 101 -0.22 1.33 9.84
N TRP A 102 -0.69 0.36 9.04
CA TRP A 102 -1.83 -0.48 9.40
C TRP A 102 -1.86 -1.78 8.59
N VAL A 103 -2.16 -2.88 9.25
CA VAL A 103 -2.40 -4.18 8.63
C VAL A 103 -3.71 -4.73 9.14
N VAL A 104 -4.65 -5.04 8.24
CA VAL A 104 -5.91 -5.71 8.56
C VAL A 104 -6.07 -6.88 7.60
N PHE A 105 -6.38 -8.03 8.10
CA PHE A 105 -6.57 -9.23 7.28
C PHE A 105 -7.79 -10.02 7.72
N ASN A 106 -8.20 -10.97 6.89
CA ASN A 106 -9.44 -11.71 7.07
C ASN A 106 -10.69 -10.83 7.11
N ILE A 107 -10.65 -9.64 6.47
CA ILE A 107 -11.83 -8.80 6.31
C ILE A 107 -12.88 -9.61 5.54
N PRO A 108 -14.12 -9.76 6.07
CA PRO A 108 -15.18 -10.47 5.36
C PRO A 108 -15.44 -9.86 3.97
N PRO A 109 -15.63 -10.64 2.90
CA PRO A 109 -15.81 -10.10 1.54
C PRO A 109 -17.10 -9.28 1.37
N GLY A 110 -18.07 -9.45 2.27
CA GLY A 110 -19.30 -8.64 2.33
C GLY A 110 -19.13 -7.32 3.11
N LEU A 111 -18.03 -7.12 3.84
CA LEU A 111 -17.73 -5.87 4.52
C LEU A 111 -17.06 -4.91 3.53
N LEU A 112 -17.86 -4.13 2.80
CA LEU A 112 -17.42 -3.25 1.75
C LEU A 112 -16.96 -1.86 2.25
N ALA A 113 -16.94 -1.65 3.57
CA ALA A 113 -16.42 -0.42 4.16
C ALA A 113 -15.86 -0.69 5.57
N LEU A 114 -14.77 -0.01 5.89
CA LEU A 114 -14.25 0.15 7.24
C LEU A 114 -14.65 1.53 7.75
N ALA A 115 -15.31 1.58 8.90
CA ALA A 115 -15.75 2.84 9.49
C ALA A 115 -14.56 3.66 9.99
N GLU A 116 -14.74 4.98 10.04
CA GLU A 116 -13.81 5.88 10.72
C GLU A 116 -13.62 5.44 12.19
N GLY A 117 -12.39 5.41 12.65
CA GLY A 117 -12.05 4.95 13.99
C GLY A 117 -12.14 3.44 14.18
N GLY A 118 -12.51 2.67 13.14
CA GLY A 118 -12.72 1.23 13.24
C GLY A 118 -11.52 0.44 13.74
N SER A 119 -10.31 0.97 13.59
CA SER A 119 -9.10 0.34 14.13
C SER A 119 -9.08 0.27 15.67
N ALA A 120 -9.69 1.23 16.34
CA ALA A 120 -9.77 1.24 17.81
C ALA A 120 -10.92 0.37 18.36
N HIS A 121 -11.81 -0.13 17.48
CA HIS A 121 -13.05 -0.80 17.82
C HIS A 121 -13.17 -2.12 17.06
N ALA A 122 -12.74 -3.23 17.67
CA ALA A 122 -12.70 -4.55 17.04
C ALA A 122 -14.07 -5.00 16.49
N GLU A 123 -15.17 -4.61 17.16
CA GLU A 123 -16.54 -4.88 16.72
C GLU A 123 -16.88 -4.26 15.36
N MET A 124 -16.28 -3.11 15.01
CA MET A 124 -16.47 -2.46 13.71
C MET A 124 -15.76 -3.20 12.56
N LEU A 125 -14.80 -4.06 12.87
CA LEU A 125 -14.07 -4.87 11.91
C LEU A 125 -14.75 -6.20 11.57
N GLN A 126 -15.87 -6.53 12.23
CA GLN A 126 -16.74 -7.69 11.94
C GLN A 126 -15.97 -9.03 11.82
N GLY A 127 -14.99 -9.26 12.70
CA GLY A 127 -14.17 -10.48 12.70
C GLY A 127 -12.96 -10.45 11.80
N ALA A 128 -12.61 -9.30 11.21
CA ALA A 128 -11.28 -9.08 10.66
C ALA A 128 -10.24 -8.99 11.80
N VAL A 129 -9.00 -9.30 11.47
CA VAL A 129 -7.89 -9.37 12.41
C VAL A 129 -6.90 -8.26 12.11
N GLN A 130 -6.34 -7.62 13.13
CA GLN A 130 -5.31 -6.60 12.97
C GLN A 130 -3.92 -7.16 13.21
N GLY A 131 -2.97 -6.70 12.38
CA GLY A 131 -1.54 -6.96 12.53
C GLY A 131 -0.82 -5.84 13.27
N SER A 132 0.46 -6.07 13.55
CA SER A 132 1.35 -5.04 14.08
C SER A 132 1.78 -4.07 12.99
N ASN A 133 1.95 -2.80 13.37
CA ASN A 133 2.54 -1.73 12.57
C ASN A 133 3.98 -1.46 13.03
N ASP A 134 4.69 -0.57 12.35
CA ASP A 134 6.08 -0.23 12.67
C ASP A 134 6.22 0.83 13.80
N PHE A 135 5.10 1.17 14.46
CA PHE A 135 5.09 1.85 15.77
C PHE A 135 5.06 0.86 16.95
N ASP A 136 5.30 -0.43 16.72
CA ASP A 136 5.19 -1.51 17.72
C ASP A 136 3.79 -1.62 18.34
N LYS A 137 2.73 -1.34 17.55
CA LYS A 137 1.33 -1.39 18.01
C LYS A 137 0.50 -2.27 17.08
N ILE A 138 -0.55 -2.88 17.61
CA ILE A 138 -1.61 -3.51 16.82
C ILE A 138 -2.62 -2.42 16.42
N GLY A 139 -2.98 -2.40 15.12
CA GLY A 139 -3.94 -1.45 14.58
C GLY A 139 -3.32 -0.31 13.80
N TYR A 140 -4.06 0.79 13.69
CA TYR A 140 -3.68 1.98 12.92
C TYR A 140 -2.71 2.86 13.69
N GLY A 141 -1.69 3.36 12.99
CA GLY A 141 -0.88 4.50 13.38
C GLY A 141 -0.82 5.47 12.21
N GLY A 142 -1.25 6.70 12.42
CA GLY A 142 -1.42 7.68 11.34
C GLY A 142 -0.11 8.19 10.75
N PRO A 143 -0.19 8.87 9.60
CA PRO A 143 0.92 9.58 9.00
C PRO A 143 1.68 10.43 10.01
N CYS A 144 3.01 10.21 10.10
CA CYS A 144 3.90 10.93 11.01
C CYS A 144 5.28 11.13 10.39
N PRO A 145 5.38 11.75 9.20
CA PRO A 145 6.66 11.88 8.52
C PRO A 145 7.58 12.83 9.28
N PRO A 146 8.91 12.68 9.18
CA PRO A 146 9.82 13.73 9.61
C PRO A 146 9.51 15.02 8.84
N GLY A 147 9.63 16.18 9.50
CA GLY A 147 9.28 17.45 8.88
C GLY A 147 10.10 17.74 7.62
N GLY A 148 9.47 18.38 6.62
CA GLY A 148 10.14 18.87 5.41
C GLY A 148 9.49 18.46 4.10
N SER A 149 9.41 17.17 3.77
CA SER A 149 8.79 16.65 2.56
C SER A 149 7.38 16.12 2.77
N SER A 150 6.59 16.09 1.69
CA SER A 150 5.33 15.34 1.65
C SER A 150 5.63 13.88 1.38
N HIS A 151 5.01 12.98 2.13
CA HIS A 151 5.06 11.54 1.92
C HIS A 151 3.75 11.03 1.34
N HIS A 152 3.83 9.91 0.60
CA HIS A 152 2.69 9.17 0.10
C HIS A 152 2.32 8.06 1.08
N TYR A 153 1.03 7.92 1.34
CA TYR A 153 0.48 6.85 2.16
C TYR A 153 -0.40 5.99 1.29
N SER A 154 0.02 4.74 1.06
CA SER A 154 -0.68 3.81 0.19
C SER A 154 -1.60 2.92 0.99
N PHE A 155 -2.91 3.00 0.72
CA PHE A 155 -3.95 2.13 1.28
C PHE A 155 -4.26 1.05 0.25
N ARG A 156 -3.62 -0.14 0.38
CA ARG A 156 -3.74 -1.23 -0.58
C ARG A 156 -4.66 -2.31 -0.08
N VAL A 157 -5.60 -2.71 -0.93
CA VAL A 157 -6.55 -3.77 -0.62
C VAL A 157 -6.36 -4.92 -1.61
N TYR A 158 -6.31 -6.13 -1.07
CA TYR A 158 -6.19 -7.37 -1.84
C TYR A 158 -7.36 -8.29 -1.53
N ALA A 159 -8.01 -8.81 -2.56
CA ALA A 159 -9.01 -9.87 -2.43
C ALA A 159 -8.32 -11.23 -2.55
N LEU A 160 -8.57 -12.11 -1.60
CA LEU A 160 -7.94 -13.43 -1.52
C LEU A 160 -8.97 -14.56 -1.65
N ASP A 161 -8.58 -15.67 -2.31
CA ASP A 161 -9.37 -16.90 -2.38
C ASP A 161 -9.26 -17.79 -1.13
N ILE A 162 -8.57 -17.30 -0.10
CA ILE A 162 -8.43 -17.97 1.20
C ILE A 162 -8.71 -17.01 2.36
N ARG A 163 -8.89 -17.58 3.56
CA ARG A 163 -8.67 -16.89 4.83
C ARG A 163 -7.27 -17.23 5.35
N LEU A 164 -6.59 -16.23 5.90
CA LEU A 164 -5.24 -16.41 6.43
C LEU A 164 -5.29 -17.04 7.84
N GLY A 165 -4.41 -17.99 8.09
CA GLY A 165 -4.21 -18.61 9.42
C GLY A 165 -3.30 -17.79 10.34
N SER A 166 -2.95 -16.55 9.98
CA SER A 166 -2.07 -15.69 10.76
C SER A 166 -2.75 -15.24 12.06
N PRO A 167 -2.01 -15.18 13.18
CA PRO A 167 -2.55 -14.68 14.45
C PRO A 167 -2.69 -13.16 14.46
N GLU A 168 -3.45 -12.62 15.40
CA GLU A 168 -3.45 -11.20 15.72
C GLU A 168 -2.03 -10.70 16.02
N GLY A 169 -1.70 -9.49 15.59
CA GLY A 169 -0.37 -8.94 15.70
C GLY A 169 0.64 -9.48 14.67
N ALA A 170 0.20 -10.32 13.71
CA ALA A 170 1.07 -10.73 12.60
C ALA A 170 1.62 -9.52 11.86
N THR A 171 2.90 -9.56 11.51
CA THR A 171 3.53 -8.47 10.76
C THR A 171 3.06 -8.41 9.31
N LYS A 172 3.21 -7.25 8.65
CA LYS A 172 3.01 -7.13 7.19
C LYS A 172 3.72 -8.25 6.43
N LYS A 173 4.97 -8.57 6.79
CA LYS A 173 5.77 -9.63 6.14
C LYS A 173 5.11 -11.00 6.25
N ASP A 174 4.51 -11.32 7.40
CA ASP A 174 3.83 -12.59 7.63
C ASP A 174 2.55 -12.69 6.80
N VAL A 175 1.75 -11.61 6.80
CA VAL A 175 0.50 -11.51 6.03
C VAL A 175 0.79 -11.60 4.53
N VAL A 176 1.77 -10.84 4.02
CA VAL A 176 2.19 -10.88 2.60
C VAL A 176 2.66 -12.28 2.20
N ARG A 177 3.44 -12.95 3.06
CA ARG A 177 3.92 -14.31 2.81
C ARG A 177 2.75 -15.31 2.72
N ALA A 178 1.78 -15.19 3.63
CA ALA A 178 0.61 -16.07 3.68
C ALA A 178 -0.37 -15.83 2.51
N ALA A 179 -0.47 -14.60 2.02
CA ALA A 179 -1.35 -14.21 0.91
C ALA A 179 -0.75 -14.50 -0.49
N ARG A 180 0.54 -14.87 -0.56
CA ARG A 180 1.23 -15.05 -1.84
C ARG A 180 0.62 -16.19 -2.65
N GLY A 181 0.26 -15.91 -3.91
CA GLY A 181 -0.38 -16.86 -4.83
C GLY A 181 -1.90 -16.97 -4.67
N HIS A 182 -2.51 -16.19 -3.76
CA HIS A 182 -3.93 -16.24 -3.44
C HIS A 182 -4.70 -14.96 -3.81
N VAL A 183 -4.06 -14.00 -4.51
CA VAL A 183 -4.69 -12.73 -4.87
C VAL A 183 -5.57 -12.89 -6.10
N LEU A 184 -6.85 -12.53 -5.97
CA LEU A 184 -7.86 -12.50 -7.03
C LEU A 184 -8.04 -11.09 -7.61
N ALA A 185 -7.85 -10.05 -6.81
CA ALA A 185 -7.98 -8.65 -7.22
C ALA A 185 -7.19 -7.74 -6.27
N GLU A 186 -6.80 -6.56 -6.75
CA GLU A 186 -6.11 -5.55 -5.94
C GLU A 186 -6.60 -4.14 -6.25
N GLY A 187 -6.48 -3.24 -5.28
CA GLY A 187 -6.78 -1.81 -5.45
C GLY A 187 -5.98 -0.95 -4.50
N THR A 188 -5.80 0.32 -4.85
CA THR A 188 -5.01 1.27 -4.05
C THR A 188 -5.70 2.63 -4.03
N LEU A 189 -5.71 3.25 -2.85
CA LEU A 189 -5.98 4.66 -2.63
C LEU A 189 -4.70 5.27 -2.06
N THR A 190 -4.27 6.42 -2.57
CA THR A 190 -3.07 7.11 -2.09
C THR A 190 -3.45 8.45 -1.47
N GLY A 191 -3.03 8.68 -0.24
CA GLY A 191 -3.11 9.98 0.40
C GLY A 191 -1.73 10.63 0.54
N LEU A 192 -1.70 11.93 0.70
CA LEU A 192 -0.49 12.71 0.94
C LEU A 192 -0.52 13.30 2.34
N TYR A 193 0.61 13.34 3.02
CA TYR A 193 0.73 14.11 4.25
C TYR A 193 2.13 14.70 4.40
N LYS A 194 2.15 15.91 4.94
CA LYS A 194 3.35 16.65 5.29
C LYS A 194 3.14 17.32 6.64
N ARG A 195 4.05 17.11 7.57
CA ARG A 195 4.03 17.84 8.85
C ARG A 195 4.39 19.31 8.62
N GLY A 196 3.64 20.20 9.26
CA GLY A 196 4.04 21.59 9.43
C GLY A 196 5.40 21.69 10.14
N ARG A 197 6.13 22.74 9.86
CA ARG A 197 7.34 23.09 10.63
C ARG A 197 6.95 23.69 11.96
#